data_954cadec25d57f7468f970011ad0772b
#
_entry.id   954cadec25d57f7468f970011ad0772b
#
_cell.length_a   1.000
_cell.length_b   1.000
_cell.length_c   1.000
_cell.angle_alpha   90.00
_cell.angle_beta   90.00
_cell.angle_gamma   90.00
#
_symmetry.space_group_name_H-M   'P 1'
#
loop_
_entity.id
_entity.type
_entity.pdbx_description
1 polymer ?
#
loop_
_entity_poly.entity_id
_entity_poly.type
_entity_poly.pdbx_seq_one_letter_code
_entity_poly.pdbx_strand_id
1 'polypeptide(L)'
;AEMNTSQSSETRAPLTRAIDENGINTVDVLSFKVDPADPTNIKKGTFFYRAQGTYDIGTQTVRVQLMGAPEHQTLVVLANVREQVNTLAAAFGEQKEGVMNRLAFDVGTDAAPDFTNGIPMWGELPNQAVGEGFSPSGAPQEVTMIRAVAKFTLINPLESDLKGFVYYYNDLRLYNYRAKGRIAPDNYNVTGKQVNTPTVPVGARQTRGTFTSLNSDVSPGNIGIFNGSQKTFYLCEVDNKNRPSGGNALDDLCLVMHVKPYLTGSKPSVDGYYRLDFKDYGSGVPMDILRNHEYKVQVESVDGLPAQT
;
A
#
# COMPACT_ATOMS: atom_id res chain seq x y z
N ALA A 1 1.51 8.47 27.74
CA ALA A 1 0.24 8.05 27.16
C ALA A 1 0.40 6.70 26.45
N GLU A 2 -0.54 5.82 26.65
CA GLU A 2 -0.59 4.51 25.97
C GLU A 2 -1.67 4.59 24.86
N MET A 3 -1.33 4.13 23.67
CA MET A 3 -2.25 4.05 22.55
C MET A 3 -2.39 2.61 22.10
N ASN A 4 -3.61 2.17 21.87
CA ASN A 4 -3.90 0.83 21.39
C ASN A 4 -4.21 0.84 19.89
N THR A 5 -3.63 -0.10 19.13
CA THR A 5 -3.91 -0.26 17.71
C THR A 5 -4.82 -1.45 17.51
N SER A 6 -6.09 -1.23 17.15
CA SER A 6 -6.98 -2.33 16.80
C SER A 6 -6.80 -2.74 15.35
N GLN A 7 -6.52 -4.01 15.13
CA GLN A 7 -6.46 -4.64 13.81
C GLN A 7 -7.41 -5.83 13.73
N SER A 8 -8.10 -5.95 12.61
CA SER A 8 -8.85 -7.18 12.32
C SER A 8 -7.88 -8.28 11.89
N SER A 9 -7.79 -9.35 12.67
CA SER A 9 -6.93 -10.50 12.40
C SER A 9 -7.68 -11.57 11.64
N GLU A 10 -7.21 -11.92 10.46
CA GLU A 10 -7.44 -13.25 9.89
C GLU A 10 -6.17 -14.08 10.01
N THR A 11 -6.27 -15.20 10.71
CA THR A 11 -5.18 -16.14 10.94
C THR A 11 -4.89 -16.99 9.71
N ARG A 12 -3.63 -16.99 9.21
CA ARG A 12 -3.13 -18.01 8.28
C ARG A 12 -1.70 -18.45 8.59
N ALA A 13 -1.45 -19.74 8.36
CA ALA A 13 -0.22 -20.47 8.65
C ALA A 13 1.00 -20.02 7.81
N PRO A 14 2.26 -20.28 8.25
CA PRO A 14 3.45 -19.65 7.74
C PRO A 14 4.00 -20.34 6.49
N LEU A 15 4.32 -19.54 5.46
CA LEU A 15 5.25 -19.94 4.40
C LEU A 15 6.26 -18.80 4.21
N THR A 16 7.54 -19.14 4.36
CA THR A 16 8.77 -18.42 3.99
C THR A 16 8.67 -16.89 3.98
N ARG A 17 9.13 -16.27 5.08
CA ARG A 17 9.32 -14.82 5.26
C ARG A 17 8.25 -13.94 4.61
N ALA A 18 7.00 -14.26 4.91
CA ALA A 18 5.90 -13.36 4.59
C ALA A 18 6.14 -12.04 5.32
N ILE A 19 6.01 -10.93 4.61
CA ILE A 19 6.00 -9.60 5.21
C ILE A 19 4.92 -9.63 6.28
N ASP A 20 5.30 -9.31 7.52
CA ASP A 20 4.32 -9.12 8.58
C ASP A 20 3.53 -7.83 8.26
N GLU A 21 2.36 -8.02 7.68
CA GLU A 21 1.48 -6.92 7.27
C GLU A 21 1.06 -6.03 8.44
N ASN A 22 1.17 -6.53 9.64
CA ASN A 22 0.77 -5.90 10.87
C ASN A 22 1.97 -5.50 11.72
N GLY A 23 3.18 -5.86 11.30
CA GLY A 23 4.41 -5.60 12.01
C GLY A 23 4.66 -4.10 12.21
N ILE A 24 4.82 -3.69 13.45
CA ILE A 24 5.17 -2.33 13.84
C ILE A 24 6.58 -2.36 14.41
N ASN A 25 7.56 -1.83 13.67
CA ASN A 25 8.96 -1.76 14.08
C ASN A 25 9.30 -0.41 14.71
N THR A 26 8.70 0.65 14.20
CA THR A 26 8.91 2.02 14.70
C THR A 26 7.61 2.77 14.75
N VAL A 27 7.48 3.66 15.74
CA VAL A 27 6.35 4.57 15.86
C VAL A 27 6.84 5.98 16.10
N ASP A 28 6.31 6.91 15.35
CA ASP A 28 6.49 8.35 15.52
C ASP A 28 5.12 9.03 15.61
N VAL A 29 5.02 10.04 16.46
CA VAL A 29 3.82 10.87 16.59
C VAL A 29 4.20 12.29 16.23
N LEU A 30 3.47 12.86 15.25
CA LEU A 30 3.55 14.28 14.93
C LEU A 30 2.33 14.96 15.52
N SER A 31 2.57 15.95 16.36
CA SER A 31 1.52 16.74 16.96
C SER A 31 1.31 18.05 16.21
N PHE A 32 0.04 18.39 16.01
CA PHE A 32 -0.38 19.64 15.38
C PHE A 32 -1.39 20.33 16.28
N LYS A 33 -1.18 21.60 16.57
CA LYS A 33 -2.19 22.43 17.25
C LYS A 33 -3.38 22.61 16.33
N VAL A 34 -4.57 22.37 16.85
CA VAL A 34 -5.82 22.51 16.10
C VAL A 34 -6.09 23.99 15.81
N ASP A 35 -6.56 24.30 14.61
CA ASP A 35 -7.04 25.65 14.28
C ASP A 35 -8.34 25.92 15.06
N PRO A 36 -8.36 26.87 16.01
CA PRO A 36 -9.55 27.16 16.80
C PRO A 36 -10.69 27.72 15.96
N ALA A 37 -10.42 28.29 14.79
CA ALA A 37 -11.43 28.79 13.88
C ALA A 37 -12.11 27.68 13.05
N ASP A 38 -11.47 26.49 12.94
CA ASP A 38 -12.00 25.38 12.17
C ASP A 38 -11.57 24.04 12.78
N PRO A 39 -12.02 23.73 14.01
CA PRO A 39 -11.51 22.59 14.80
C PRO A 39 -11.90 21.22 14.22
N THR A 40 -12.84 21.17 13.29
CA THR A 40 -13.28 19.94 12.63
C THR A 40 -12.50 19.62 11.37
N ASN A 41 -11.73 20.56 10.84
CA ASN A 41 -10.96 20.37 9.64
C ASN A 41 -9.62 19.68 9.93
N ILE A 42 -9.61 18.39 9.76
CA ILE A 42 -8.43 17.55 10.03
C ILE A 42 -7.19 17.88 9.17
N LYS A 43 -7.36 18.62 8.06
CA LYS A 43 -6.24 19.05 7.20
C LYS A 43 -5.55 20.31 7.74
N LYS A 44 -6.26 21.09 8.56
CA LYS A 44 -5.73 22.30 9.16
C LYS A 44 -4.98 21.99 10.46
N GLY A 45 -4.29 22.99 10.92
CA GLY A 45 -3.49 22.95 12.13
C GLY A 45 -2.02 23.25 11.86
N THR A 46 -1.27 23.50 12.92
CA THR A 46 0.14 23.89 12.83
C THR A 46 1.03 22.92 13.58
N PHE A 47 2.15 22.53 12.97
CA PHE A 47 3.10 21.60 13.56
C PHE A 47 3.59 22.12 14.91
N PHE A 48 3.53 21.26 15.92
CA PHE A 48 3.91 21.59 17.27
C PHE A 48 5.19 20.87 17.70
N TYR A 49 5.20 19.54 17.67
CA TYR A 49 6.37 18.73 17.97
C TYR A 49 6.26 17.33 17.36
N ARG A 50 7.39 16.62 17.41
CA ARG A 50 7.49 15.19 17.15
C ARG A 50 7.82 14.46 18.45
N ALA A 51 7.21 13.29 18.67
CA ALA A 51 7.57 12.35 19.71
C ALA A 51 7.82 10.96 19.12
N GLN A 52 8.80 10.24 19.67
CA GLN A 52 9.04 8.86 19.30
C GLN A 52 8.35 7.94 20.28
N GLY A 53 7.64 6.94 19.75
CA GLY A 53 6.98 5.91 20.55
C GLY A 53 7.76 4.59 20.53
N THR A 54 7.44 3.76 21.52
CA THR A 54 7.87 2.37 21.61
C THR A 54 6.64 1.49 21.52
N TYR A 55 6.67 0.53 20.61
CA TYR A 55 5.61 -0.46 20.45
C TYR A 55 5.90 -1.70 21.27
N ASP A 56 4.92 -2.15 22.03
CA ASP A 56 4.94 -3.40 22.78
C ASP A 56 4.06 -4.41 22.06
N ILE A 57 4.68 -5.42 21.44
CA ILE A 57 4.00 -6.46 20.68
C ILE A 57 3.12 -7.36 21.58
N GLY A 58 3.48 -7.53 22.85
CA GLY A 58 2.74 -8.40 23.78
C GLY A 58 1.39 -7.81 24.17
N THR A 59 1.32 -6.50 24.31
CA THR A 59 0.10 -5.75 24.65
C THR A 59 -0.53 -5.05 23.46
N GLN A 60 0.15 -5.04 22.32
CA GLN A 60 -0.24 -4.30 21.10
C GLN A 60 -0.48 -2.80 21.37
N THR A 61 0.31 -2.22 22.27
CA THR A 61 0.20 -0.83 22.66
C THR A 61 1.44 -0.03 22.27
N VAL A 62 1.24 1.27 22.04
CA VAL A 62 2.32 2.23 21.84
C VAL A 62 2.45 3.10 23.08
N ARG A 63 3.66 3.20 23.62
CA ARG A 63 4.01 4.16 24.67
C ARG A 63 4.74 5.33 24.05
N VAL A 64 4.23 6.53 24.27
CA VAL A 64 4.82 7.76 23.77
C VAL A 64 4.65 8.87 24.82
N GLN A 65 5.71 9.66 24.98
CA GLN A 65 5.63 10.85 25.84
C GLN A 65 5.14 12.04 25.02
N LEU A 66 3.97 12.54 25.35
CA LEU A 66 3.35 13.67 24.69
C LEU A 66 3.53 14.95 25.52
N MET A 67 3.59 16.07 24.85
CA MET A 67 3.68 17.40 25.47
C MET A 67 2.28 18.03 25.52
N GLY A 68 1.81 18.32 26.71
CA GLY A 68 0.53 19.03 26.90
C GLY A 68 0.57 20.46 26.41
N ALA A 69 -0.58 20.98 26.01
CA ALA A 69 -0.78 22.37 25.68
C ALA A 69 -2.22 22.79 26.02
N PRO A 70 -2.49 24.10 26.22
CA PRO A 70 -3.86 24.57 26.41
C PRO A 70 -4.74 24.34 25.19
N GLU A 71 -4.16 24.40 23.99
CA GLU A 71 -4.86 24.14 22.74
C GLU A 71 -5.00 22.65 22.50
N HIS A 72 -6.10 22.25 21.91
CA HIS A 72 -6.27 20.88 21.41
C HIS A 72 -5.22 20.56 20.36
N GLN A 73 -4.89 19.29 20.26
CA GLN A 73 -3.88 18.76 19.34
C GLN A 73 -4.51 17.70 18.44
N THR A 74 -4.08 17.64 17.20
CA THR A 74 -4.26 16.50 16.34
C THR A 74 -2.97 15.67 16.37
N LEU A 75 -3.08 14.40 16.76
CA LEU A 75 -1.96 13.47 16.83
C LEU A 75 -1.94 12.58 15.60
N VAL A 76 -0.96 12.76 14.76
CA VAL A 76 -0.72 11.89 13.60
C VAL A 76 0.26 10.80 14.03
N VAL A 77 -0.22 9.56 14.03
CA VAL A 77 0.56 8.38 14.40
C VAL A 77 1.09 7.72 13.13
N LEU A 78 2.39 7.49 13.09
CA LEU A 78 3.11 6.96 11.94
C LEU A 78 3.87 5.71 12.35
N ALA A 79 3.68 4.61 11.62
CA ALA A 79 4.45 3.39 11.85
C ALA A 79 5.34 3.06 10.65
N ASN A 80 6.54 2.53 10.95
CA ASN A 80 7.53 2.05 9.97
C ASN A 80 8.06 3.10 8.99
N VAL A 81 8.09 4.38 9.41
CA VAL A 81 8.52 5.52 8.55
C VAL A 81 9.47 6.46 9.28
N ARG A 82 10.22 5.97 10.25
CA ARG A 82 11.13 6.78 11.07
C ARG A 82 12.18 7.53 10.25
N GLU A 83 12.70 6.91 9.20
CA GLU A 83 13.70 7.53 8.32
C GLU A 83 13.09 8.73 7.58
N GLN A 84 11.89 8.58 7.05
CA GLN A 84 11.16 9.64 6.37
C GLN A 84 10.83 10.79 7.32
N VAL A 85 10.46 10.46 8.56
CA VAL A 85 10.19 11.48 9.59
C VAL A 85 11.48 12.19 10.03
N ASN A 86 12.61 11.48 10.10
CA ASN A 86 13.92 12.08 10.41
C ASN A 86 14.34 13.14 9.39
N THR A 87 14.01 12.93 8.11
CA THR A 87 14.37 13.83 7.02
C THR A 87 13.32 14.90 6.73
N LEU A 88 12.17 14.84 7.40
CA LEU A 88 11.01 15.70 7.13
C LEU A 88 11.26 17.19 7.36
N ALA A 89 12.14 17.55 8.32
CA ALA A 89 12.49 18.92 8.71
C ALA A 89 11.26 19.84 8.90
N ALA A 90 10.23 19.32 9.61
CA ALA A 90 9.04 20.13 9.91
C ALA A 90 9.38 21.26 10.88
N ALA A 91 9.00 22.49 10.55
CA ALA A 91 9.22 23.66 11.38
C ALA A 91 8.04 23.91 12.32
N PHE A 92 8.32 24.35 13.56
CA PHE A 92 7.29 24.78 14.49
C PHE A 92 6.37 25.83 13.84
N GLY A 93 5.06 25.64 13.94
CA GLY A 93 4.06 26.53 13.34
C GLY A 93 3.80 26.28 11.85
N GLU A 94 4.49 25.33 11.22
CA GLU A 94 4.24 24.97 9.83
C GLU A 94 2.85 24.34 9.66
N GLN A 95 2.18 24.64 8.54
CA GLN A 95 0.85 24.10 8.25
C GLN A 95 0.90 22.58 8.08
N LYS A 96 -0.04 21.87 8.71
CA LYS A 96 -0.14 20.42 8.70
C LYS A 96 -0.15 19.84 7.28
N GLU A 97 -0.93 20.45 6.39
CA GLU A 97 -1.01 20.01 4.99
C GLU A 97 0.36 20.02 4.31
N GLY A 98 1.16 21.06 4.50
CA GLY A 98 2.52 21.14 3.95
C GLY A 98 3.44 20.06 4.49
N VAL A 99 3.39 19.79 5.79
CA VAL A 99 4.15 18.73 6.45
C VAL A 99 3.75 17.37 5.91
N MET A 100 2.43 17.08 5.85
CA MET A 100 1.93 15.79 5.37
C MET A 100 2.23 15.56 3.89
N ASN A 101 2.21 16.60 3.07
CA ASN A 101 2.51 16.50 1.64
C ASN A 101 3.96 16.08 1.35
N ARG A 102 4.88 16.34 2.25
CA ARG A 102 6.28 15.93 2.12
C ARG A 102 6.55 14.52 2.64
N LEU A 103 5.62 13.94 3.42
CA LEU A 103 5.77 12.57 3.93
C LEU A 103 5.50 11.55 2.83
N ALA A 104 6.57 11.08 2.22
CA ALA A 104 6.55 10.08 1.16
C ALA A 104 7.60 9.01 1.42
N PHE A 105 7.41 7.85 0.82
CA PHE A 105 8.38 6.76 0.81
C PHE A 105 8.68 6.33 -0.62
N ASP A 106 9.87 5.79 -0.84
CA ASP A 106 10.35 5.33 -2.14
C ASP A 106 10.44 3.80 -2.12
N VAL A 107 9.96 3.15 -3.18
CA VAL A 107 10.02 1.70 -3.35
C VAL A 107 10.95 1.29 -4.49
N GLY A 108 11.57 2.27 -5.15
CA GLY A 108 12.45 2.04 -6.29
C GLY A 108 11.72 1.72 -7.60
N THR A 109 12.49 1.57 -8.67
CA THR A 109 11.97 1.35 -10.04
C THR A 109 12.34 0.00 -10.64
N ASP A 110 13.33 -0.68 -10.08
CA ASP A 110 14.03 -1.79 -10.73
C ASP A 110 13.80 -3.14 -10.05
N ALA A 111 13.10 -3.15 -8.94
CA ALA A 111 12.77 -4.35 -8.16
C ALA A 111 11.35 -4.30 -7.61
N ALA A 112 10.82 -5.46 -7.23
CA ALA A 112 9.57 -5.52 -6.48
C ALA A 112 9.70 -4.70 -5.19
N PRO A 113 8.69 -3.89 -4.83
CA PRO A 113 8.71 -3.15 -3.58
C PRO A 113 9.00 -4.06 -2.38
N ASP A 114 10.01 -3.71 -1.60
CA ASP A 114 10.41 -4.46 -0.42
C ASP A 114 9.93 -3.75 0.85
N PHE A 115 9.17 -4.46 1.66
CA PHE A 115 8.65 -3.99 2.95
C PHE A 115 9.09 -4.88 4.11
N THR A 116 10.28 -5.49 4.02
CA THR A 116 10.85 -6.32 5.10
C THR A 116 11.07 -5.54 6.39
N ASN A 117 11.25 -4.22 6.30
CA ASN A 117 11.35 -3.31 7.45
C ASN A 117 9.98 -2.83 7.97
N GLY A 118 8.90 -3.41 7.48
CA GLY A 118 7.53 -3.07 7.84
C GLY A 118 6.85 -2.16 6.82
N ILE A 119 5.56 -2.38 6.65
CA ILE A 119 4.72 -1.56 5.76
C ILE A 119 4.51 -0.19 6.39
N PRO A 120 4.70 0.93 5.66
CA PRO A 120 4.33 2.25 6.14
C PRO A 120 2.85 2.34 6.50
N MET A 121 2.55 2.85 7.70
CA MET A 121 1.17 3.03 8.17
C MET A 121 0.95 4.42 8.73
N TRP A 122 -0.27 4.88 8.60
CA TRP A 122 -0.74 6.16 9.09
C TRP A 122 -2.05 5.99 9.87
N GLY A 123 -2.19 6.76 10.94
CA GLY A 123 -3.42 6.92 11.70
C GLY A 123 -3.49 8.31 12.33
N GLU A 124 -4.67 8.72 12.74
CA GLU A 124 -4.87 10.06 13.29
C GLU A 124 -5.88 10.07 14.42
N LEU A 125 -5.56 10.81 15.47
CA LEU A 125 -6.47 11.19 16.56
C LEU A 125 -6.69 12.71 16.49
N PRO A 126 -7.78 13.16 15.89
CA PRO A 126 -8.05 14.58 15.74
C PRO A 126 -8.56 15.20 17.04
N ASN A 127 -8.26 16.46 17.24
CA ASN A 127 -8.89 17.33 18.25
C ASN A 127 -8.80 16.82 19.70
N GLN A 128 -7.61 16.38 20.14
CA GLN A 128 -7.37 15.84 21.47
C GLN A 128 -6.94 16.90 22.48
N ALA A 129 -7.54 16.88 23.65
CA ALA A 129 -7.06 17.65 24.81
C ALA A 129 -5.89 16.90 25.46
N VAL A 130 -4.67 17.15 24.99
CA VAL A 130 -3.46 16.48 25.50
C VAL A 130 -2.98 17.20 26.76
N GLY A 131 -3.12 16.54 27.91
CA GLY A 131 -2.74 17.08 29.21
C GLY A 131 -2.64 15.98 30.27
N GLU A 132 -2.69 16.37 31.53
CA GLU A 132 -2.73 15.43 32.64
C GLU A 132 -3.96 14.53 32.54
N GLY A 133 -3.77 13.22 32.57
CA GLY A 133 -4.85 12.24 32.45
C GLY A 133 -5.34 11.96 31.02
N PHE A 134 -4.69 12.49 29.99
CA PHE A 134 -5.06 12.23 28.59
C PHE A 134 -5.16 10.74 28.25
N SER A 135 -4.27 9.94 28.75
CA SER A 135 -4.30 8.49 28.59
C SER A 135 -3.79 7.85 29.87
N PRO A 136 -4.68 7.69 30.87
CA PRO A 136 -4.30 7.10 32.14
C PRO A 136 -3.91 5.63 31.96
N SER A 137 -3.12 5.12 32.88
CA SER A 137 -2.71 3.71 32.90
C SER A 137 -3.96 2.79 32.86
N GLY A 138 -4.00 1.88 31.91
CA GLY A 138 -5.10 0.94 31.72
C GLY A 138 -6.26 1.45 30.84
N ALA A 139 -6.18 2.67 30.29
CA ALA A 139 -7.17 3.20 29.36
C ALA A 139 -6.48 3.88 28.17
N PRO A 140 -5.80 3.12 27.29
CA PRO A 140 -5.12 3.68 26.12
C PRO A 140 -6.10 4.26 25.12
N GLN A 141 -5.69 5.33 24.42
CA GLN A 141 -6.44 5.88 23.30
C GLN A 141 -6.34 4.92 22.10
N GLU A 142 -7.46 4.67 21.44
CA GLU A 142 -7.47 3.85 20.25
C GLU A 142 -7.19 4.68 18.99
N VAL A 143 -6.29 4.21 18.14
CA VAL A 143 -6.03 4.79 16.83
C VAL A 143 -6.14 3.72 15.74
N THR A 144 -6.98 3.99 14.73
CA THR A 144 -7.05 3.12 13.55
C THR A 144 -5.88 3.43 12.62
N MET A 145 -5.03 2.43 12.39
CA MET A 145 -3.92 2.53 11.45
C MET A 145 -4.31 1.96 10.09
N ILE A 146 -3.99 2.66 9.02
CA ILE A 146 -4.15 2.17 7.64
C ILE A 146 -2.78 2.05 6.97
N ARG A 147 -2.60 1.00 6.19
CA ARG A 147 -1.38 0.79 5.39
C ARG A 147 -1.33 1.78 4.25
N ALA A 148 -0.15 2.32 3.96
CA ALA A 148 0.06 3.27 2.85
C ALA A 148 0.20 2.57 1.48
N VAL A 149 -0.03 1.28 1.40
CA VAL A 149 0.09 0.45 0.20
C VAL A 149 -1.16 -0.39 -0.03
N ALA A 150 -1.35 -0.83 -1.27
CA ALA A 150 -2.31 -1.85 -1.67
C ALA A 150 -1.65 -3.23 -1.64
N LYS A 151 -2.42 -4.27 -1.30
CA LYS A 151 -2.03 -5.66 -1.40
C LYS A 151 -2.57 -6.28 -2.67
N PHE A 152 -1.72 -6.99 -3.38
CA PHE A 152 -2.11 -7.81 -4.52
C PHE A 152 -1.88 -9.28 -4.21
N THR A 153 -2.90 -10.09 -4.47
CA THR A 153 -2.82 -11.54 -4.38
C THR A 153 -3.07 -12.12 -5.77
N LEU A 154 -2.02 -12.58 -6.42
CA LEU A 154 -2.13 -13.33 -7.65
C LEU A 154 -2.44 -14.78 -7.30
N ILE A 155 -3.54 -15.29 -7.84
CA ILE A 155 -4.00 -16.66 -7.64
C ILE A 155 -3.76 -17.43 -8.95
N ASN A 156 -2.94 -18.46 -8.88
CA ASN A 156 -2.74 -19.34 -10.01
C ASN A 156 -3.92 -20.30 -10.11
N PRO A 157 -4.65 -20.33 -11.24
CA PRO A 157 -5.77 -21.26 -11.41
C PRO A 157 -5.30 -22.71 -11.39
N LEU A 158 -6.21 -23.61 -11.08
CA LEU A 158 -5.99 -25.03 -11.26
C LEU A 158 -6.02 -25.37 -12.76
N GLU A 159 -5.28 -26.42 -13.17
CA GLU A 159 -5.28 -26.89 -14.56
C GLU A 159 -6.69 -27.23 -15.07
N SER A 160 -7.55 -27.76 -14.20
CA SER A 160 -8.96 -28.07 -14.49
C SER A 160 -9.79 -26.84 -14.88
N ASP A 161 -9.37 -25.63 -14.48
CA ASP A 161 -10.16 -24.40 -14.68
C ASP A 161 -9.90 -23.76 -16.06
N LEU A 162 -8.90 -24.24 -16.79
CA LEU A 162 -8.41 -23.61 -18.02
C LEU A 162 -8.97 -24.21 -19.31
N LYS A 163 -10.14 -24.85 -19.28
CA LYS A 163 -10.91 -25.32 -20.46
C LYS A 163 -10.06 -25.99 -21.56
N GLY A 164 -9.06 -26.80 -21.16
CA GLY A 164 -8.22 -27.54 -22.09
C GLY A 164 -6.98 -26.82 -22.58
N PHE A 165 -6.73 -25.59 -22.12
CA PHE A 165 -5.45 -24.92 -22.34
C PHE A 165 -4.63 -24.97 -21.06
N VAL A 166 -3.41 -25.44 -21.15
CA VAL A 166 -2.44 -25.41 -20.07
C VAL A 166 -1.42 -24.34 -20.40
N TYR A 167 -1.20 -23.43 -19.45
CA TYR A 167 -0.22 -22.36 -19.58
C TYR A 167 0.94 -22.60 -18.65
N TYR A 168 2.14 -22.59 -19.23
CA TYR A 168 3.34 -22.38 -18.44
C TYR A 168 3.67 -20.90 -18.54
N TYR A 169 3.72 -20.16 -17.43
CA TYR A 169 4.31 -18.86 -17.49
C TYR A 169 5.77 -18.90 -17.04
N ASN A 170 6.60 -18.30 -17.87
CA ASN A 170 8.02 -18.18 -17.57
C ASN A 170 8.29 -16.99 -16.68
N ASP A 171 7.43 -15.95 -16.76
CA ASP A 171 7.70 -14.70 -16.12
C ASP A 171 6.41 -13.90 -15.96
N LEU A 172 6.32 -13.17 -14.86
CA LEU A 172 5.25 -12.24 -14.58
C LEU A 172 5.86 -10.89 -14.25
N ARG A 173 5.52 -9.87 -15.00
CA ARG A 173 6.10 -8.54 -14.90
C ARG A 173 5.05 -7.51 -14.58
N LEU A 174 5.42 -6.58 -13.72
CA LEU A 174 4.60 -5.44 -13.37
C LEU A 174 5.13 -4.19 -14.08
N TYR A 175 4.27 -3.50 -14.82
CA TYR A 175 4.62 -2.27 -15.53
C TYR A 175 3.86 -1.08 -14.97
N ASN A 176 4.49 0.09 -15.07
CA ASN A 176 3.89 1.39 -14.73
C ASN A 176 3.42 1.52 -13.27
N TYR A 177 3.99 0.73 -12.34
CA TYR A 177 3.75 0.96 -10.92
C TYR A 177 4.42 2.25 -10.44
N ARG A 178 3.94 2.80 -9.34
CA ARG A 178 4.50 4.02 -8.76
C ARG A 178 5.70 3.71 -7.88
N ALA A 179 6.83 4.35 -8.17
CA ALA A 179 8.06 4.22 -7.39
C ALA A 179 7.98 4.91 -6.03
N LYS A 180 7.04 5.85 -5.88
CA LYS A 180 6.84 6.61 -4.64
C LYS A 180 5.40 6.57 -4.17
N GLY A 181 5.21 6.46 -2.85
CA GLY A 181 3.92 6.54 -2.19
C GLY A 181 3.87 7.66 -1.17
N ARG A 182 2.66 8.20 -0.93
CA ARG A 182 2.37 9.12 0.16
C ARG A 182 2.06 8.33 1.42
N ILE A 183 2.56 8.78 2.57
CA ILE A 183 2.28 8.14 3.86
C ILE A 183 0.89 8.56 4.34
N ALA A 184 0.64 9.87 4.43
CA ALA A 184 -0.67 10.39 4.82
C ALA A 184 -1.63 10.45 3.63
N PRO A 185 -2.89 10.00 3.76
CA PRO A 185 -3.91 10.14 2.73
C PRO A 185 -4.47 11.56 2.69
N ASP A 186 -4.88 12.03 1.51
CA ASP A 186 -5.55 13.33 1.37
C ASP A 186 -7.05 13.26 1.73
N ASN A 187 -7.67 12.12 1.50
CA ASN A 187 -9.11 11.92 1.64
C ASN A 187 -9.41 10.66 2.47
N TYR A 188 -9.21 10.77 3.78
CA TYR A 188 -9.56 9.70 4.70
C TYR A 188 -10.97 9.90 5.25
N ASN A 189 -11.82 8.89 5.05
CA ASN A 189 -13.14 8.86 5.66
C ASN A 189 -13.02 8.26 7.06
N VAL A 190 -13.14 9.09 8.08
CA VAL A 190 -13.01 8.68 9.49
C VAL A 190 -14.11 7.68 9.88
N THR A 191 -15.35 7.87 9.40
CA THR A 191 -16.47 6.99 9.72
C THR A 191 -16.32 5.62 9.05
N GLY A 192 -15.98 5.60 7.76
CA GLY A 192 -15.79 4.36 6.99
C GLY A 192 -14.42 3.73 7.18
N LYS A 193 -13.48 4.40 7.88
CA LYS A 193 -12.10 3.96 8.10
C LYS A 193 -11.37 3.57 6.80
N GLN A 194 -11.64 4.28 5.71
CA GLN A 194 -11.13 3.97 4.38
C GLN A 194 -10.80 5.23 3.57
N VAL A 195 -10.07 5.02 2.49
CA VAL A 195 -9.84 6.04 1.44
C VAL A 195 -10.66 5.68 0.20
N ASN A 196 -11.18 6.70 -0.49
CA ASN A 196 -12.01 6.51 -1.69
C ASN A 196 -11.31 6.99 -2.97
N THR A 197 -10.21 7.71 -2.83
CA THR A 197 -9.39 8.19 -3.96
C THR A 197 -7.92 8.01 -3.62
N PRO A 198 -7.07 7.70 -4.60
CA PRO A 198 -5.64 7.55 -4.37
C PRO A 198 -4.99 8.87 -4.02
N THR A 199 -4.03 8.82 -3.12
CA THR A 199 -3.16 9.93 -2.77
C THR A 199 -1.78 9.68 -3.37
N VAL A 200 -1.47 10.41 -4.43
CA VAL A 200 -0.18 10.35 -5.09
C VAL A 200 0.72 11.52 -4.67
N PRO A 201 2.05 11.36 -4.65
CA PRO A 201 2.94 12.46 -4.34
C PRO A 201 2.74 13.66 -5.25
N VAL A 202 2.87 14.87 -4.67
CA VAL A 202 2.78 16.13 -5.41
C VAL A 202 3.99 16.26 -6.34
N GLY A 203 3.75 16.70 -7.58
CA GLY A 203 4.80 16.88 -8.59
C GLY A 203 4.67 15.93 -9.75
N ALA A 204 5.65 15.94 -10.62
CA ALA A 204 5.62 15.23 -11.89
C ALA A 204 5.05 13.82 -11.77
N ARG A 205 4.34 13.42 -12.79
CA ARG A 205 4.00 12.03 -13.04
C ARG A 205 5.19 11.18 -12.66
N GLN A 206 4.97 10.43 -11.60
CA GLN A 206 6.00 9.68 -10.92
C GLN A 206 6.82 8.85 -11.87
N THR A 207 8.10 8.78 -11.57
CA THR A 207 8.97 7.77 -12.14
C THR A 207 8.26 6.44 -12.04
N ARG A 208 7.92 5.88 -13.19
CA ARG A 208 7.27 4.58 -13.28
C ARG A 208 8.34 3.52 -13.20
N GLY A 209 8.11 2.51 -12.42
CA GLY A 209 8.91 1.31 -12.51
C GLY A 209 8.76 0.72 -13.91
N THR A 210 9.86 0.57 -14.59
CA THR A 210 9.86 0.05 -15.94
C THR A 210 9.73 -1.46 -15.98
N PHE A 211 10.04 -2.15 -14.85
CA PHE A 211 10.08 -3.59 -14.91
C PHE A 211 10.35 -4.23 -13.53
N THR A 212 9.54 -5.18 -13.15
CA THR A 212 9.82 -6.03 -12.00
C THR A 212 9.39 -7.46 -12.29
N SER A 213 10.34 -8.39 -12.29
CA SER A 213 10.00 -9.80 -12.28
C SER A 213 9.43 -10.18 -10.93
N LEU A 214 8.20 -10.68 -10.91
CA LEU A 214 7.57 -11.19 -9.70
C LEU A 214 7.98 -12.65 -9.41
N ASN A 215 8.80 -13.26 -10.28
CA ASN A 215 9.23 -14.66 -10.22
C ASN A 215 10.73 -14.81 -9.89
N SER A 216 11.27 -14.02 -8.98
CA SER A 216 12.68 -14.16 -8.58
C SER A 216 13.07 -15.53 -8.03
N ASP A 217 12.10 -16.37 -7.67
CA ASP A 217 12.33 -17.67 -7.03
C ASP A 217 12.13 -18.88 -7.94
N VAL A 218 11.81 -18.67 -9.22
CA VAL A 218 11.66 -19.79 -10.17
C VAL A 218 12.92 -19.87 -11.01
N SER A 219 13.77 -20.85 -10.71
CA SER A 219 14.91 -21.20 -11.56
C SER A 219 14.43 -21.49 -12.99
N PRO A 220 15.14 -21.00 -14.02
CA PRO A 220 14.85 -21.35 -15.41
C PRO A 220 14.86 -22.87 -15.55
N GLY A 221 13.72 -23.47 -15.78
CA GLY A 221 13.57 -24.93 -15.87
C GLY A 221 12.53 -25.54 -14.93
N ASN A 222 12.19 -24.90 -13.83
CA ASN A 222 11.03 -25.29 -13.04
C ASN A 222 9.82 -24.51 -13.53
N ILE A 223 9.22 -25.00 -14.56
CA ILE A 223 7.95 -24.54 -15.10
C ILE A 223 6.90 -24.90 -14.06
N GLY A 224 6.56 -23.94 -13.20
CA GLY A 224 5.46 -24.11 -12.26
C GLY A 224 4.16 -24.24 -13.04
N ILE A 225 3.62 -25.43 -13.09
CA ILE A 225 2.24 -25.65 -13.49
C ILE A 225 1.38 -24.83 -12.53
N PHE A 226 0.36 -24.16 -13.03
CA PHE A 226 -0.65 -23.53 -12.20
C PHE A 226 -1.22 -24.59 -11.25
N ASN A 227 -0.96 -24.44 -9.96
CA ASN A 227 -1.29 -25.47 -8.96
C ASN A 227 -2.12 -24.89 -7.81
N GLY A 228 -2.82 -23.78 -8.04
CA GLY A 228 -3.56 -23.08 -6.99
C GLY A 228 -2.67 -22.30 -6.03
N SER A 229 -1.39 -22.14 -6.32
CA SER A 229 -0.48 -21.34 -5.49
C SER A 229 -0.86 -19.84 -5.55
N GLN A 230 -0.52 -19.11 -4.49
CA GLN A 230 -0.75 -17.67 -4.42
C GLN A 230 0.57 -16.93 -4.28
N LYS A 231 0.68 -15.80 -4.96
CA LYS A 231 1.78 -14.86 -4.79
C LYS A 231 1.25 -13.50 -4.35
N THR A 232 1.81 -12.98 -3.27
CA THR A 232 1.43 -11.68 -2.73
C THR A 232 2.54 -10.66 -2.95
N PHE A 233 2.16 -9.43 -3.33
CA PHE A 233 3.04 -8.28 -3.42
C PHE A 233 2.28 -7.00 -3.05
N TYR A 234 3.01 -5.90 -2.82
CA TYR A 234 2.44 -4.64 -2.36
C TYR A 234 2.83 -3.52 -3.30
N LEU A 235 1.91 -2.59 -3.56
CA LEU A 235 2.12 -1.45 -4.44
C LEU A 235 1.69 -0.15 -3.77
N CYS A 236 2.35 0.94 -4.15
CA CYS A 236 1.83 2.27 -3.90
C CYS A 236 0.50 2.50 -4.62
N GLU A 237 -0.27 3.47 -4.15
CA GLU A 237 -1.50 3.88 -4.82
C GLU A 237 -1.25 4.35 -6.25
N VAL A 238 -2.21 4.09 -7.14
CA VAL A 238 -2.15 4.49 -8.54
C VAL A 238 -3.49 5.13 -8.96
N ASP A 239 -3.40 6.28 -9.59
CA ASP A 239 -4.50 7.06 -10.11
C ASP A 239 -4.76 6.75 -11.60
N ASN A 240 -5.19 5.54 -11.90
CA ASN A 240 -5.44 5.10 -13.29
C ASN A 240 -6.60 5.85 -13.96
N LYS A 241 -7.61 6.27 -13.18
CA LYS A 241 -8.77 7.02 -13.70
C LYS A 241 -8.41 8.41 -14.19
N ASN A 242 -7.46 9.07 -13.55
CA ASN A 242 -7.07 10.44 -13.84
C ASN A 242 -5.87 10.48 -14.78
N ARG A 243 -6.03 9.93 -15.99
CA ARG A 243 -5.02 10.10 -17.02
C ARG A 243 -4.89 11.59 -17.37
N PRO A 244 -3.67 12.14 -17.49
CA PRO A 244 -3.52 13.44 -18.08
C PRO A 244 -4.11 13.47 -19.48
N SER A 245 -4.61 14.63 -19.90
CA SER A 245 -5.02 14.87 -21.27
C SER A 245 -3.89 14.45 -22.23
N GLY A 246 -4.19 13.55 -23.17
CA GLY A 246 -3.20 12.94 -24.08
C GLY A 246 -2.46 11.71 -23.52
N GLY A 247 -2.79 11.24 -22.31
CA GLY A 247 -2.22 10.00 -21.75
C GLY A 247 -2.68 8.75 -22.49
N ASN A 248 -1.76 7.82 -22.73
CA ASN A 248 -2.03 6.56 -23.40
C ASN A 248 -2.48 5.49 -22.38
N ALA A 249 -3.40 4.60 -22.81
CA ALA A 249 -3.78 3.41 -22.03
C ALA A 249 -2.60 2.47 -21.72
N LEU A 250 -1.56 2.52 -22.55
CA LEU A 250 -0.31 1.79 -22.31
C LEU A 250 0.45 2.28 -21.08
N ASP A 251 0.11 3.46 -20.58
CA ASP A 251 0.71 4.09 -19.41
C ASP A 251 0.06 3.68 -18.08
N ASP A 252 -1.02 2.91 -18.11
CA ASP A 252 -1.67 2.44 -16.91
C ASP A 252 -0.88 1.29 -16.26
N LEU A 253 -1.05 1.14 -14.96
CA LEU A 253 -0.54 -0.03 -14.25
C LEU A 253 -1.09 -1.29 -14.91
N CYS A 254 -0.23 -2.24 -15.22
CA CYS A 254 -0.62 -3.53 -15.76
C CYS A 254 0.34 -4.65 -15.34
N LEU A 255 -0.17 -5.88 -15.40
CA LEU A 255 0.64 -7.09 -15.36
C LEU A 255 0.84 -7.62 -16.77
N VAL A 256 2.03 -8.12 -17.06
CA VAL A 256 2.33 -8.83 -18.32
C VAL A 256 2.84 -10.22 -17.98
N MET A 257 2.11 -11.22 -18.44
CA MET A 257 2.52 -12.62 -18.31
C MET A 257 3.20 -13.09 -19.58
N HIS A 258 4.41 -13.60 -19.46
CA HIS A 258 5.10 -14.34 -20.53
C HIS A 258 4.71 -15.81 -20.43
N VAL A 259 4.05 -16.32 -21.43
CA VAL A 259 3.44 -17.65 -21.41
C VAL A 259 3.84 -18.50 -22.61
N LYS A 260 3.83 -19.80 -22.40
CA LYS A 260 3.90 -20.82 -23.45
C LYS A 260 2.61 -21.63 -23.40
N PRO A 261 1.59 -21.27 -24.18
CA PRO A 261 0.37 -22.04 -24.23
C PRO A 261 0.61 -23.37 -24.96
N TYR A 262 -0.02 -24.42 -24.48
CA TYR A 262 -0.12 -25.66 -25.20
C TYR A 262 -1.46 -26.33 -24.95
N LEU A 263 -1.93 -27.07 -25.91
CA LEU A 263 -3.06 -27.98 -25.73
C LEU A 263 -2.60 -29.20 -24.96
N THR A 264 -3.46 -29.73 -24.08
CA THR A 264 -3.17 -30.96 -23.34
C THR A 264 -2.74 -32.07 -24.30
N GLY A 265 -1.54 -32.63 -24.12
CA GLY A 265 -0.97 -33.64 -25.00
C GLY A 265 -0.21 -33.11 -26.21
N SER A 266 -0.09 -31.80 -26.40
CA SER A 266 0.65 -31.18 -27.49
C SER A 266 1.84 -30.37 -26.98
N LYS A 267 2.88 -30.21 -27.84
CA LYS A 267 4.00 -29.34 -27.49
C LYS A 267 3.58 -27.88 -27.47
N PRO A 268 4.21 -27.04 -26.65
CA PRO A 268 3.98 -25.58 -26.66
C PRO A 268 4.13 -25.05 -28.07
N SER A 269 3.13 -24.32 -28.55
CA SER A 269 3.13 -23.91 -29.96
C SER A 269 3.79 -22.56 -30.19
N VAL A 270 3.70 -21.62 -29.24
CA VAL A 270 4.19 -20.25 -29.42
C VAL A 270 4.49 -19.60 -28.06
N ASP A 271 5.64 -18.95 -27.95
CA ASP A 271 5.91 -17.99 -26.89
C ASP A 271 5.11 -16.71 -27.13
N GLY A 272 4.58 -16.13 -26.05
CA GLY A 272 3.85 -14.88 -26.19
C GLY A 272 3.51 -14.24 -24.86
N TYR A 273 2.82 -13.12 -24.95
CA TYR A 273 2.56 -12.26 -23.81
C TYR A 273 1.06 -11.96 -23.69
N TYR A 274 0.54 -12.04 -22.48
CA TYR A 274 -0.78 -11.52 -22.13
C TYR A 274 -0.62 -10.31 -21.22
N ARG A 275 -1.28 -9.22 -21.59
CA ARG A 275 -1.38 -8.02 -20.78
C ARG A 275 -2.68 -8.05 -19.99
N LEU A 276 -2.59 -7.86 -18.68
CA LEU A 276 -3.70 -7.75 -17.74
C LEU A 276 -3.80 -6.30 -17.26
N ASP A 277 -4.79 -5.59 -17.73
CA ASP A 277 -5.09 -4.22 -17.30
C ASP A 277 -6.02 -4.24 -16.08
N PHE A 278 -5.78 -3.34 -15.14
CA PHE A 278 -6.67 -3.12 -14.01
C PHE A 278 -7.85 -2.25 -14.44
N LYS A 279 -8.96 -2.88 -14.80
CA LYS A 279 -10.19 -2.25 -15.27
C LYS A 279 -11.40 -2.87 -14.61
N ASP A 280 -12.45 -2.08 -14.44
CA ASP A 280 -13.76 -2.62 -14.16
C ASP A 280 -14.23 -3.48 -15.33
N TYR A 281 -14.59 -4.73 -15.08
CA TYR A 281 -14.90 -5.71 -16.12
C TYR A 281 -16.15 -5.32 -16.94
N GLY A 282 -17.15 -4.72 -16.29
CA GLY A 282 -18.42 -4.38 -16.93
C GLY A 282 -18.34 -3.12 -17.80
N SER A 283 -17.62 -2.11 -17.33
CA SER A 283 -17.53 -0.80 -17.99
C SER A 283 -16.26 -0.59 -18.81
N GLY A 284 -15.22 -1.42 -18.59
CA GLY A 284 -13.90 -1.23 -19.19
C GLY A 284 -13.15 0.01 -18.68
N VAL A 285 -13.69 0.70 -17.66
CA VAL A 285 -13.08 1.90 -17.09
C VAL A 285 -11.85 1.52 -16.27
N PRO A 286 -10.71 2.21 -16.42
CA PRO A 286 -9.54 1.98 -15.59
C PRO A 286 -9.89 2.08 -14.10
N MET A 287 -9.30 1.20 -13.28
CA MET A 287 -9.53 1.13 -11.85
C MET A 287 -8.34 1.74 -11.09
N ASP A 288 -8.63 2.66 -10.18
CA ASP A 288 -7.63 3.19 -9.26
C ASP A 288 -7.19 2.10 -8.27
N ILE A 289 -5.94 2.17 -7.88
CA ILE A 289 -5.39 1.31 -6.84
C ILE A 289 -5.30 2.11 -5.55
N LEU A 290 -6.03 1.65 -4.54
CA LEU A 290 -6.17 2.35 -3.26
C LEU A 290 -5.38 1.62 -2.17
N ARG A 291 -4.75 2.40 -1.29
CA ARG A 291 -4.10 1.88 -0.08
C ARG A 291 -5.06 1.10 0.81
N ASN A 292 -4.52 0.22 1.62
CA ASN A 292 -5.26 -0.60 2.59
C ASN A 292 -6.38 -1.47 1.97
N HIS A 293 -6.30 -1.73 0.65
CA HIS A 293 -7.19 -2.62 -0.09
C HIS A 293 -6.43 -3.86 -0.56
N GLU A 294 -7.13 -4.99 -0.65
CA GLU A 294 -6.62 -6.20 -1.27
C GLU A 294 -7.26 -6.39 -2.64
N TYR A 295 -6.42 -6.57 -3.66
CA TYR A 295 -6.81 -6.89 -5.03
C TYR A 295 -6.43 -8.33 -5.33
N LYS A 296 -7.43 -9.16 -5.64
CA LYS A 296 -7.21 -10.55 -6.05
C LYS A 296 -7.25 -10.62 -7.57
N VAL A 297 -6.17 -11.14 -8.14
CA VAL A 297 -6.02 -11.31 -9.58
C VAL A 297 -5.97 -12.80 -9.86
N GLN A 298 -6.97 -13.30 -10.59
CA GLN A 298 -7.08 -14.70 -11.00
C GLN A 298 -7.32 -14.77 -12.50
N VAL A 299 -6.61 -15.67 -13.18
CA VAL A 299 -6.89 -15.98 -14.57
C VAL A 299 -8.01 -17.01 -14.61
N GLU A 300 -9.18 -16.64 -15.10
CA GLU A 300 -10.36 -17.54 -15.19
C GLU A 300 -10.48 -18.23 -16.54
N SER A 301 -10.07 -17.53 -17.61
CA SER A 301 -10.07 -18.07 -18.98
C SER A 301 -9.07 -17.33 -19.82
N VAL A 302 -8.69 -17.94 -20.93
CA VAL A 302 -7.85 -17.31 -21.94
C VAL A 302 -8.52 -17.47 -23.30
N ASP A 303 -8.82 -16.37 -23.94
CA ASP A 303 -9.41 -16.32 -25.27
C ASP A 303 -8.33 -15.86 -26.27
N GLY A 304 -7.97 -16.76 -27.18
CA GLY A 304 -7.02 -16.47 -28.25
C GLY A 304 -5.56 -16.77 -27.93
N LEU A 305 -4.72 -16.54 -28.92
CA LEU A 305 -3.27 -16.72 -28.81
C LEU A 305 -2.61 -15.49 -28.16
N PRO A 306 -1.49 -15.70 -27.45
CA PRO A 306 -0.75 -14.59 -26.87
C PRO A 306 -0.20 -13.67 -27.96
N ALA A 307 -0.05 -12.37 -27.64
CA ALA A 307 0.62 -11.44 -28.53
C ALA A 307 2.09 -11.84 -28.70
N GLN A 308 2.56 -11.82 -29.92
CA GLN A 308 3.99 -11.96 -30.23
C GLN A 308 4.64 -10.58 -30.12
N THR A 309 5.90 -10.52 -29.69
CA THR A 309 6.69 -9.28 -29.65
C THR A 309 6.98 -8.76 -31.04
#